data_0210562174ce6f31b9a128410bc1e851
#
_entry.id   0210562174ce6f31b9a128410bc1e851
#
_cell.length_a   1.000
_cell.length_b   1.000
_cell.length_c   1.000
_cell.angle_alpha   90.00
_cell.angle_beta   90.00
_cell.angle_gamma   90.00
#
_symmetry.space_group_name_H-M   'P 1'
#
loop_
_entity.id
_entity.type
_entity.pdbx_description
1 polymer ?
#
loop_
_entity_poly.entity_id
_entity_poly.type
_entity_poly.pdbx_seq_one_letter_code
_entity_poly.pdbx_strand_id
1 'polypeptide(L)'
;MNAMNLQEFCERFPTIQGQEPQPPILLDAGKQLMQELLADPGWFAEFLQKYVAGPAFQTGQPGSVFDNEIRLYRSPDKSFTLLAYLWDRRSLCVVHDHGAWGLIGSFLHPLREVKYRRLDDGQVEGYANLEQGSDSLLQPGEVGTVLPLDQGIHQTGASGDRLTISLGVYGRSLRPGYIHFFDPRGKKVRRATTRLVFKKVLALRALASLEEALGKRFLTSSLLESLPEDLVQDFRRISSSSNPI
;
A
#
# COMPACT_ATOMS: atom_id res chain seq x y z
N MET A 1 -13.32 -23.98 0.00
CA MET A 1 -13.08 -23.05 1.13
C MET A 1 -13.61 -21.71 0.68
N ASN A 2 -14.43 -21.04 1.49
CA ASN A 2 -14.84 -19.66 1.17
C ASN A 2 -13.60 -18.78 1.23
N ALA A 3 -13.42 -17.91 0.23
CA ALA A 3 -12.33 -16.93 0.23
C ALA A 3 -12.49 -15.99 1.43
N MET A 4 -11.38 -15.66 2.10
CA MET A 4 -11.37 -14.75 3.25
C MET A 4 -11.74 -13.34 2.80
N ASN A 5 -12.60 -12.68 3.55
CA ASN A 5 -12.94 -11.28 3.36
C ASN A 5 -12.22 -10.37 4.38
N LEU A 6 -12.36 -9.06 4.18
CA LEU A 6 -11.73 -8.05 5.05
C LEU A 6 -12.14 -8.17 6.53
N GLN A 7 -13.42 -8.40 6.81
CA GLN A 7 -13.92 -8.51 8.18
C GLN A 7 -13.32 -9.72 8.89
N GLU A 8 -13.35 -10.88 8.25
CA GLU A 8 -12.79 -12.12 8.80
C GLU A 8 -11.28 -11.98 9.06
N PHE A 9 -10.55 -11.34 8.16
CA PHE A 9 -9.13 -11.03 8.38
C PHE A 9 -8.93 -10.18 9.63
N CYS A 10 -9.70 -9.09 9.78
CA CYS A 10 -9.59 -8.18 10.91
C CYS A 10 -9.98 -8.82 12.26
N GLU A 11 -10.84 -9.83 12.25
CA GLU A 11 -11.21 -10.61 13.44
C GLU A 11 -10.13 -11.65 13.81
N ARG A 12 -9.50 -12.28 12.82
CA ARG A 12 -8.49 -13.32 13.03
C ARG A 12 -7.09 -12.78 13.31
N PHE A 13 -6.70 -11.66 12.72
CA PHE A 13 -5.34 -11.12 12.84
C PHE A 13 -4.95 -10.77 14.30
N PRO A 14 -5.81 -10.19 15.15
CA PRO A 14 -5.50 -9.93 16.56
C PRO A 14 -5.20 -11.20 17.35
N THR A 15 -5.80 -12.35 17.02
CA THR A 15 -5.56 -13.61 17.73
C THR A 15 -4.14 -14.13 17.53
N ILE A 16 -3.54 -13.84 16.36
CA ILE A 16 -2.14 -14.16 16.08
C ILE A 16 -1.23 -13.22 16.89
N GLN A 17 -1.58 -11.95 16.96
CA GLN A 17 -0.82 -10.91 17.65
C GLN A 17 -0.89 -11.03 19.17
N GLY A 18 -2.03 -11.49 19.73
CA GLY A 18 -2.28 -11.62 21.16
C GLY A 18 -1.59 -12.82 21.83
N GLN A 19 -0.97 -13.73 21.07
CA GLN A 19 -0.25 -14.90 21.60
C GLN A 19 1.22 -14.60 21.96
N GLU A 20 1.60 -13.34 22.09
CA GLU A 20 2.99 -12.89 22.33
C GLU A 20 4.04 -13.61 21.45
N PRO A 21 3.80 -13.80 20.16
CA PRO A 21 4.82 -14.40 19.34
C PRO A 21 5.99 -13.44 19.22
N GLN A 22 7.20 -13.98 19.34
CA GLN A 22 8.40 -13.27 18.88
C GLN A 22 8.15 -12.77 17.45
N PRO A 23 8.67 -11.57 17.04
CA PRO A 23 8.41 -11.01 15.73
C PRO A 23 8.48 -11.98 14.55
N PRO A 24 9.43 -12.93 14.45
CA PRO A 24 9.44 -13.90 13.35
C PRO A 24 8.20 -14.79 13.28
N ILE A 25 7.71 -15.30 14.41
CA ILE A 25 6.53 -16.19 14.46
C ILE A 25 5.27 -15.43 14.07
N LEU A 26 5.12 -14.20 14.58
CA LEU A 26 4.04 -13.31 14.19
C LEU A 26 4.03 -13.05 12.68
N LEU A 27 5.20 -12.79 12.12
CA LEU A 27 5.32 -12.49 10.71
C LEU A 27 4.97 -13.71 9.84
N ASP A 28 5.36 -14.92 10.22
CA ASP A 28 5.06 -16.13 9.47
C ASP A 28 3.57 -16.51 9.53
N ALA A 29 2.94 -16.48 10.71
CA ALA A 29 1.50 -16.69 10.84
C ALA A 29 0.70 -15.58 10.13
N GLY A 30 1.15 -14.34 10.24
CA GLY A 30 0.56 -13.19 9.56
C GLY A 30 0.64 -13.29 8.04
N LYS A 31 1.75 -13.82 7.49
CA LYS A 31 1.89 -14.09 6.04
C LYS A 31 0.83 -15.05 5.55
N GLN A 32 0.63 -16.18 6.24
CA GLN A 32 -0.36 -17.18 5.86
C GLN A 32 -1.76 -16.57 5.82
N LEU A 33 -2.13 -15.83 6.88
CA LEU A 33 -3.43 -15.18 6.93
C LEU A 33 -3.59 -14.12 5.84
N MET A 34 -2.54 -13.36 5.54
CA MET A 34 -2.54 -12.37 4.47
C MET A 34 -2.66 -13.03 3.08
N GLN A 35 -2.02 -14.18 2.86
CA GLN A 35 -2.16 -14.96 1.61
C GLN A 35 -3.61 -15.41 1.38
N GLU A 36 -4.32 -15.83 2.45
CA GLU A 36 -5.75 -16.16 2.36
C GLU A 36 -6.58 -14.93 1.94
N LEU A 37 -6.26 -13.73 2.47
CA LEU A 37 -6.95 -12.48 2.11
C LEU A 37 -6.66 -12.06 0.66
N LEU A 38 -5.44 -12.33 0.16
CA LEU A 38 -5.02 -11.97 -1.19
C LEU A 38 -5.59 -12.91 -2.27
N ALA A 39 -6.17 -14.05 -1.89
CA ALA A 39 -6.61 -15.08 -2.84
C ALA A 39 -7.85 -14.68 -3.66
N ASP A 40 -8.67 -13.74 -3.17
CA ASP A 40 -9.86 -13.27 -3.87
C ASP A 40 -9.87 -11.74 -4.03
N PRO A 41 -9.67 -11.19 -5.24
CA PRO A 41 -9.75 -9.75 -5.47
C PRO A 41 -11.19 -9.18 -5.45
N GLY A 42 -12.23 -10.02 -5.43
CA GLY A 42 -13.63 -9.58 -5.48
C GLY A 42 -14.03 -8.71 -4.31
N TRP A 43 -13.65 -9.05 -3.09
CA TRP A 43 -13.97 -8.27 -1.90
C TRP A 43 -13.37 -6.86 -1.96
N PHE A 44 -12.16 -6.72 -2.51
CA PHE A 44 -11.52 -5.41 -2.61
C PHE A 44 -12.17 -4.52 -3.67
N ALA A 45 -12.60 -5.11 -4.79
CA ALA A 45 -13.34 -4.39 -5.82
C ALA A 45 -14.65 -3.79 -5.25
N GLU A 46 -15.39 -4.57 -4.46
CA GLU A 46 -16.60 -4.10 -3.77
C GLU A 46 -16.30 -3.03 -2.72
N PHE A 47 -15.22 -3.23 -1.94
CA PHE A 47 -14.77 -2.21 -0.99
C PHE A 47 -14.41 -0.90 -1.71
N LEU A 48 -13.59 -0.99 -2.76
CA LEU A 48 -13.12 0.20 -3.49
C LEU A 48 -14.26 0.94 -4.17
N GLN A 49 -15.25 0.23 -4.72
CA GLN A 49 -16.47 0.83 -5.28
C GLN A 49 -17.23 1.64 -4.21
N LYS A 50 -17.45 1.05 -3.02
CA LYS A 50 -18.09 1.75 -1.90
C LYS A 50 -17.26 2.94 -1.40
N TYR A 51 -15.93 2.80 -1.34
CA TYR A 51 -15.02 3.87 -0.95
C TYR A 51 -15.11 5.06 -1.91
N VAL A 52 -15.10 4.82 -3.23
CA VAL A 52 -15.19 5.87 -4.26
C VAL A 52 -16.57 6.58 -4.21
N ALA A 53 -17.64 5.85 -3.93
CA ALA A 53 -18.98 6.41 -3.78
C ALA A 53 -19.20 7.14 -2.43
N GLY A 54 -18.31 6.94 -1.45
CA GLY A 54 -18.50 7.42 -0.09
C GLY A 54 -17.88 8.80 0.19
N PRO A 55 -18.29 9.46 1.28
CA PRO A 55 -17.80 10.78 1.65
C PRO A 55 -16.29 10.80 1.96
N ALA A 56 -15.72 9.71 2.47
CA ALA A 56 -14.29 9.60 2.75
C ALA A 56 -13.41 9.75 1.50
N PHE A 57 -13.92 9.40 0.34
CA PHE A 57 -13.22 9.63 -0.94
C PHE A 57 -13.19 11.11 -1.30
N GLN A 58 -14.28 11.85 -1.07
CA GLN A 58 -14.37 13.27 -1.37
C GLN A 58 -13.53 14.12 -0.40
N THR A 59 -13.62 13.85 0.90
CA THR A 59 -12.91 14.61 1.94
C THR A 59 -11.48 14.16 2.16
N GLY A 60 -11.13 12.94 1.73
CA GLY A 60 -9.86 12.28 1.97
C GLY A 60 -9.79 11.57 3.32
N GLN A 61 -8.81 10.70 3.47
CA GLN A 61 -8.51 10.01 4.72
C GLN A 61 -7.33 10.70 5.43
N PRO A 62 -7.49 11.15 6.67
CA PRO A 62 -6.40 11.79 7.40
C PRO A 62 -5.26 10.80 7.72
N GLY A 63 -4.02 11.30 7.78
CA GLY A 63 -2.88 10.56 8.30
C GLY A 63 -2.17 9.61 7.34
N SER A 64 -2.38 9.73 6.02
CA SER A 64 -1.62 8.98 5.00
C SER A 64 -0.35 9.71 4.61
N VAL A 65 0.81 9.03 4.58
CA VAL A 65 2.10 9.59 4.13
C VAL A 65 2.24 9.47 2.61
N PHE A 66 1.62 8.44 2.01
CA PHE A 66 1.65 8.19 0.59
C PHE A 66 0.33 8.59 -0.06
N ASP A 67 0.41 9.31 -1.18
CA ASP A 67 -0.77 9.76 -1.93
C ASP A 67 -1.56 8.59 -2.55
N ASN A 68 -0.92 7.43 -2.75
CA ASN A 68 -1.49 6.21 -3.30
C ASN A 68 -2.01 5.21 -2.24
N GLU A 69 -2.05 5.59 -0.96
CA GLU A 69 -2.47 4.74 0.17
C GLU A 69 -3.96 4.91 0.49
N ILE A 70 -4.66 3.79 0.70
CA ILE A 70 -6.04 3.76 1.22
C ILE A 70 -6.03 2.92 2.50
N ARG A 71 -6.49 3.51 3.61
CA ARG A 71 -6.65 2.76 4.85
C ARG A 71 -7.93 1.94 4.81
N LEU A 72 -7.79 0.62 4.84
CA LEU A 72 -8.89 -0.34 4.87
C LEU A 72 -9.41 -0.56 6.28
N TYR A 73 -8.50 -0.66 7.25
CA TYR A 73 -8.82 -0.90 8.65
C TYR A 73 -7.73 -0.38 9.57
N ARG A 74 -8.13 -0.02 10.77
CA ARG A 74 -7.23 0.22 11.91
C ARG A 74 -7.87 -0.38 13.15
N SER A 75 -7.13 -1.24 13.86
CA SER A 75 -7.62 -1.84 15.09
C SER A 75 -7.97 -0.79 16.15
N PRO A 76 -9.02 -0.99 16.96
CA PRO A 76 -9.44 -0.03 17.98
C PRO A 76 -8.34 0.32 18.99
N ASP A 77 -7.51 -0.65 19.36
CA ASP A 77 -6.35 -0.50 20.24
C ASP A 77 -5.08 0.03 19.52
N LYS A 78 -5.18 0.29 18.21
CA LYS A 78 -4.08 0.77 17.34
C LYS A 78 -2.90 -0.19 17.27
N SER A 79 -3.10 -1.49 17.53
CA SER A 79 -2.06 -2.51 17.46
C SER A 79 -1.62 -2.79 16.03
N PHE A 80 -2.53 -2.68 15.05
CA PHE A 80 -2.20 -2.79 13.63
C PHE A 80 -3.10 -1.92 12.73
N THR A 81 -2.63 -1.73 11.51
CA THR A 81 -3.35 -1.04 10.43
C THR A 81 -3.22 -1.85 9.16
N LEU A 82 -4.33 -2.03 8.42
CA LEU A 82 -4.35 -2.62 7.08
C LEU A 82 -4.54 -1.51 6.05
N LEU A 83 -3.67 -1.47 5.06
CA LEU A 83 -3.60 -0.48 4.01
C LEU A 83 -3.66 -1.15 2.64
N ALA A 84 -4.25 -0.48 1.65
CA ALA A 84 -4.06 -0.79 0.25
C ALA A 84 -3.23 0.31 -0.41
N TYR A 85 -2.33 -0.08 -1.32
CA TYR A 85 -1.54 0.81 -2.13
C TYR A 85 -1.87 0.62 -3.61
N LEU A 86 -2.09 1.73 -4.29
CA LEU A 86 -2.45 1.78 -5.71
C LEU A 86 -1.25 2.33 -6.50
N TRP A 87 -0.53 1.44 -7.18
CA TRP A 87 0.68 1.78 -7.92
C TRP A 87 0.37 1.99 -9.39
N ASP A 88 0.57 3.20 -9.90
CA ASP A 88 0.48 3.41 -11.33
C ASP A 88 1.56 2.59 -12.07
N ARG A 89 1.30 2.29 -13.35
CA ARG A 89 2.23 1.55 -14.21
C ARG A 89 3.64 2.13 -14.14
N ARG A 90 4.65 1.25 -14.06
CA ARG A 90 6.09 1.60 -14.01
C ARG A 90 6.45 2.61 -12.91
N SER A 91 5.62 2.77 -11.89
CA SER A 91 5.89 3.68 -10.79
C SER A 91 6.55 2.95 -9.63
N LEU A 92 7.61 3.55 -9.09
CA LEU A 92 8.20 3.18 -7.81
C LEU A 92 8.04 4.37 -6.86
N CYS A 93 7.70 4.09 -5.60
CA CYS A 93 7.72 5.15 -4.59
C CYS A 93 9.15 5.59 -4.30
N VAL A 94 9.30 6.64 -3.52
CA VAL A 94 10.61 7.02 -2.96
C VAL A 94 11.12 5.93 -2.03
N VAL A 95 12.44 5.79 -1.92
CA VAL A 95 13.05 4.90 -0.92
C VAL A 95 12.69 5.42 0.46
N HIS A 96 12.15 4.57 1.31
CA HIS A 96 11.64 4.95 2.62
C HIS A 96 11.81 3.85 3.67
N ASP A 97 11.67 4.24 4.93
CA ASP A 97 11.55 3.32 6.06
C ASP A 97 10.12 3.27 6.60
N HIS A 98 9.88 2.38 7.53
CA HIS A 98 8.64 2.31 8.30
C HIS A 98 8.91 2.46 9.79
N GLY A 99 8.00 3.12 10.52
CA GLY A 99 8.07 3.17 11.99
C GLY A 99 7.73 1.86 12.67
N ALA A 100 7.25 0.85 11.93
CA ALA A 100 6.74 -0.43 12.43
C ALA A 100 7.21 -1.59 11.57
N TRP A 101 7.11 -2.81 12.10
CA TRP A 101 7.13 -4.01 11.27
C TRP A 101 5.92 -4.03 10.33
N GLY A 102 6.04 -4.71 9.19
CA GLY A 102 4.96 -4.87 8.24
C GLY A 102 5.03 -6.17 7.45
N LEU A 103 3.89 -6.49 6.87
CA LEU A 103 3.72 -7.48 5.82
C LEU A 103 3.22 -6.76 4.59
N ILE A 104 3.81 -7.00 3.44
CA ILE A 104 3.36 -6.45 2.17
C ILE A 104 3.07 -7.60 1.21
N GLY A 105 1.92 -7.55 0.53
CA GLY A 105 1.53 -8.59 -0.40
C GLY A 105 1.04 -8.01 -1.72
N SER A 106 1.39 -8.67 -2.83
CA SER A 106 0.84 -8.33 -4.13
C SER A 106 -0.57 -8.88 -4.26
N PHE A 107 -1.52 -8.00 -4.63
CA PHE A 107 -2.93 -8.35 -4.76
C PHE A 107 -3.37 -8.43 -6.22
N LEU A 108 -3.02 -7.43 -7.02
CA LEU A 108 -3.29 -7.40 -8.44
C LEU A 108 -2.02 -6.96 -9.18
N HIS A 109 -1.54 -7.78 -10.10
CA HIS A 109 -0.29 -7.65 -10.86
C HIS A 109 0.98 -7.65 -9.97
N PRO A 110 2.15 -8.01 -10.51
CA PRO A 110 3.37 -8.14 -9.72
C PRO A 110 3.81 -6.83 -9.07
N LEU A 111 4.16 -6.89 -7.78
CA LEU A 111 4.74 -5.80 -7.01
C LEU A 111 6.26 -5.93 -7.00
N ARG A 112 6.99 -4.92 -7.47
CA ARG A 112 8.44 -4.86 -7.32
C ARG A 112 8.80 -4.31 -5.94
N GLU A 113 9.74 -4.94 -5.27
CA GLU A 113 10.34 -4.48 -4.02
C GLU A 113 11.86 -4.44 -4.16
N VAL A 114 12.45 -3.27 -3.90
CA VAL A 114 13.91 -3.08 -3.81
C VAL A 114 14.24 -2.73 -2.37
N LYS A 115 15.08 -3.54 -1.72
CA LYS A 115 15.54 -3.31 -0.34
C LYS A 115 16.90 -2.64 -0.30
N TYR A 116 17.13 -1.86 0.75
CA TYR A 116 18.37 -1.13 0.95
C TYR A 116 18.93 -1.39 2.35
N ARG A 117 20.25 -1.38 2.44
CA ARG A 117 20.98 -1.42 3.71
C ARG A 117 21.61 -0.05 3.97
N ARG A 118 21.40 0.47 5.18
CA ARG A 118 22.07 1.68 5.63
C ARG A 118 23.50 1.36 6.06
N LEU A 119 24.48 2.13 5.59
CA LEU A 119 25.91 1.93 5.83
C LEU A 119 26.50 2.91 6.87
N ASP A 120 25.81 4.05 7.09
CA ASP A 120 26.19 5.02 8.11
C ASP A 120 25.47 4.75 9.45
N ASP A 121 25.93 5.39 10.52
CA ASP A 121 25.39 5.21 11.87
C ASP A 121 24.12 6.05 12.19
N GLY A 122 23.68 6.88 11.24
CA GLY A 122 22.49 7.73 11.40
C GLY A 122 22.66 8.95 12.30
N GLN A 123 23.88 9.29 12.72
CA GLN A 123 24.13 10.39 13.64
C GLN A 123 24.19 11.77 12.95
N VAL A 124 24.45 11.79 11.64
CA VAL A 124 24.51 13.04 10.87
C VAL A 124 23.13 13.37 10.32
N GLU A 125 22.55 14.48 10.78
CA GLU A 125 21.24 14.93 10.33
C GLU A 125 21.22 15.22 8.83
N GLY A 126 20.16 14.76 8.16
CA GLY A 126 19.99 14.93 6.72
C GLY A 126 20.86 14.04 5.83
N TYR A 127 21.76 13.23 6.40
CA TYR A 127 22.64 12.33 5.68
C TYR A 127 22.22 10.87 5.84
N ALA A 128 22.29 10.09 4.75
CA ALA A 128 22.14 8.62 4.76
C ALA A 128 22.91 8.01 3.59
N ASN A 129 23.80 7.10 3.87
CA ASN A 129 24.51 6.31 2.87
C ASN A 129 23.86 4.95 2.74
N LEU A 130 23.22 4.68 1.60
CA LEU A 130 22.51 3.43 1.35
C LEU A 130 23.22 2.58 0.28
N GLU A 131 23.20 1.28 0.49
CA GLU A 131 23.55 0.28 -0.50
C GLU A 131 22.31 -0.47 -0.93
N GLN A 132 22.11 -0.65 -2.24
CA GLN A 132 21.01 -1.47 -2.75
C GLN A 132 21.29 -2.94 -2.45
N GLY A 133 20.31 -3.60 -1.85
CA GLY A 133 20.30 -5.03 -1.57
C GLY A 133 19.51 -5.81 -2.62
N SER A 134 18.49 -6.58 -2.18
CA SER A 134 17.65 -7.38 -3.07
C SER A 134 16.74 -6.51 -3.92
N ASP A 135 16.50 -6.98 -5.16
CA ASP A 135 15.49 -6.47 -6.08
C ASP A 135 14.63 -7.66 -6.50
N SER A 136 13.38 -7.68 -6.09
CA SER A 136 12.50 -8.84 -6.22
C SER A 136 11.11 -8.47 -6.72
N LEU A 137 10.41 -9.45 -7.29
CA LEU A 137 9.02 -9.35 -7.72
C LEU A 137 8.17 -10.28 -6.85
N LEU A 138 7.24 -9.71 -6.11
CA LEU A 138 6.18 -10.46 -5.46
C LEU A 138 5.04 -10.68 -6.47
N GLN A 139 4.77 -11.94 -6.78
CA GLN A 139 3.63 -12.31 -7.63
C GLN A 139 2.32 -12.13 -6.85
N PRO A 140 1.15 -11.97 -7.53
CA PRO A 140 -0.14 -11.95 -6.85
C PRO A 140 -0.30 -13.14 -5.90
N GLY A 141 -0.65 -12.85 -4.63
CA GLY A 141 -0.74 -13.83 -3.55
C GLY A 141 0.57 -14.00 -2.74
N GLU A 142 1.71 -13.51 -3.21
CA GLU A 142 2.95 -13.58 -2.44
C GLU A 142 3.05 -12.44 -1.42
N VAL A 143 3.67 -12.74 -0.26
CA VAL A 143 3.80 -11.83 0.88
C VAL A 143 5.25 -11.71 1.32
N GLY A 144 5.76 -10.49 1.32
CA GLY A 144 7.05 -10.09 1.87
C GLY A 144 6.93 -9.51 3.29
N THR A 145 8.07 -9.36 3.95
CA THR A 145 8.18 -8.73 5.28
C THR A 145 8.94 -7.42 5.21
N VAL A 146 8.50 -6.46 6.00
CA VAL A 146 9.18 -5.19 6.25
C VAL A 146 9.56 -5.12 7.71
N LEU A 147 10.84 -4.91 7.99
CA LEU A 147 11.32 -4.68 9.35
C LEU A 147 11.16 -3.19 9.74
N PRO A 148 11.11 -2.86 11.03
CA PRO A 148 10.98 -1.47 11.44
C PRO A 148 12.27 -0.68 11.24
N LEU A 149 12.14 0.62 11.05
CA LEU A 149 13.22 1.60 10.98
C LEU A 149 14.26 1.27 9.90
N ASP A 150 15.54 1.48 10.19
CA ASP A 150 16.65 1.31 9.24
C ASP A 150 16.83 -0.13 8.73
N GLN A 151 16.23 -1.13 9.41
CA GLN A 151 16.26 -2.53 8.97
C GLN A 151 15.30 -2.82 7.82
N GLY A 152 14.30 -1.96 7.59
CA GLY A 152 13.26 -2.12 6.57
C GLY A 152 13.26 -1.05 5.50
N ILE A 153 14.39 -0.42 5.22
CA ILE A 153 14.48 0.59 4.15
C ILE A 153 14.26 -0.09 2.81
N HIS A 154 13.23 0.36 2.09
CA HIS A 154 12.88 -0.18 0.79
C HIS A 154 12.18 0.84 -0.12
N GLN A 155 11.94 0.43 -1.36
CA GLN A 155 10.97 1.06 -2.25
C GLN A 155 10.14 -0.03 -2.94
N THR A 156 8.86 0.25 -3.17
CA THR A 156 7.92 -0.65 -3.82
C THR A 156 7.17 0.05 -4.95
N GLY A 157 6.57 -0.73 -5.85
CA GLY A 157 5.74 -0.18 -6.90
C GLY A 157 5.39 -1.16 -8.00
N ALA A 158 4.76 -0.66 -9.07
CA ALA A 158 4.41 -1.45 -10.24
C ALA A 158 5.65 -1.78 -11.08
N SER A 159 5.84 -3.06 -11.41
CA SER A 159 6.96 -3.52 -12.25
C SER A 159 6.70 -3.42 -13.75
N GLY A 160 5.43 -3.32 -14.17
CA GLY A 160 5.01 -3.41 -15.57
C GLY A 160 4.07 -2.29 -16.01
N ASP A 161 3.42 -2.52 -17.15
CA ASP A 161 2.55 -1.54 -17.82
C ASP A 161 1.12 -1.50 -17.27
N ARG A 162 0.84 -2.24 -16.19
CA ARG A 162 -0.46 -2.30 -15.53
C ARG A 162 -0.40 -1.67 -14.16
N LEU A 163 -1.54 -1.10 -13.71
CA LEU A 163 -1.69 -0.65 -12.34
C LEU A 163 -1.61 -1.86 -11.40
N THR A 164 -0.70 -1.79 -10.43
CA THR A 164 -0.53 -2.82 -9.39
C THR A 164 -1.29 -2.40 -8.12
N ILE A 165 -1.93 -3.37 -7.47
CA ILE A 165 -2.54 -3.20 -6.15
C ILE A 165 -1.77 -4.08 -5.18
N SER A 166 -1.35 -3.51 -4.06
CA SER A 166 -0.76 -4.27 -2.96
C SER A 166 -1.47 -3.95 -1.65
N LEU A 167 -1.43 -4.91 -0.72
CA LEU A 167 -1.90 -4.72 0.64
C LEU A 167 -0.71 -4.66 1.59
N GLY A 168 -0.83 -3.87 2.66
CA GLY A 168 0.16 -3.78 3.71
C GLY A 168 -0.49 -3.86 5.09
N VAL A 169 0.00 -4.75 5.95
CA VAL A 169 -0.35 -4.79 7.38
C VAL A 169 0.84 -4.25 8.15
N TYR A 170 0.61 -3.25 8.97
CA TYR A 170 1.66 -2.63 9.79
C TYR A 170 1.28 -2.64 11.25
N GLY A 171 2.22 -3.01 12.09
CA GLY A 171 2.08 -2.98 13.53
C GLY A 171 2.09 -1.58 14.13
N ARG A 172 2.10 -1.51 15.47
CA ARG A 172 2.23 -0.23 16.18
C ARG A 172 3.57 0.43 15.85
N SER A 173 3.52 1.72 15.52
CA SER A 173 4.73 2.48 15.19
C SER A 173 5.61 2.70 16.42
N LEU A 174 6.89 2.37 16.28
CA LEU A 174 7.95 2.70 17.24
C LEU A 174 8.38 4.17 17.13
N ARG A 175 8.10 4.80 15.97
CA ARG A 175 8.39 6.21 15.70
C ARG A 175 7.11 6.88 15.18
N PRO A 176 6.32 7.50 16.07
CA PRO A 176 5.07 8.14 15.67
C PRO A 176 5.30 9.43 14.89
N GLY A 177 4.42 9.69 13.93
CA GLY A 177 4.24 11.00 13.29
C GLY A 177 4.98 11.22 11.97
N TYR A 178 6.02 10.46 11.63
CA TYR A 178 6.72 10.59 10.35
C TYR A 178 7.40 9.28 9.93
N ILE A 179 7.77 9.21 8.66
CA ILE A 179 8.71 8.24 8.10
C ILE A 179 9.88 8.98 7.44
N HIS A 180 10.96 8.27 7.18
CA HIS A 180 12.07 8.85 6.42
C HIS A 180 11.92 8.55 4.93
N PHE A 181 12.17 9.56 4.12
CA PHE A 181 12.42 9.43 2.69
C PHE A 181 13.91 9.60 2.44
N PHE A 182 14.47 8.71 1.63
CA PHE A 182 15.88 8.67 1.31
C PHE A 182 16.13 8.98 -0.16
N ASP A 183 17.23 9.68 -0.42
CA ASP A 183 17.81 9.83 -1.74
C ASP A 183 19.16 9.07 -1.78
N PRO A 184 19.19 7.82 -2.27
CA PRO A 184 20.43 7.02 -2.27
C PRO A 184 21.56 7.66 -3.09
N ARG A 185 21.23 8.37 -4.19
CA ARG A 185 22.24 9.02 -5.05
C ARG A 185 22.82 10.27 -4.40
N GLY A 186 21.93 11.10 -3.83
CA GLY A 186 22.34 12.33 -3.15
C GLY A 186 22.83 12.10 -1.70
N LYS A 187 22.77 10.85 -1.21
CA LYS A 187 23.07 10.48 0.18
C LYS A 187 22.33 11.33 1.21
N LYS A 188 21.03 11.55 0.97
CA LYS A 188 20.20 12.41 1.80
C LYS A 188 19.04 11.63 2.43
N VAL A 189 18.62 12.09 3.60
CA VAL A 189 17.42 11.63 4.30
C VAL A 189 16.60 12.82 4.77
N ARG A 190 15.27 12.71 4.70
CA ARG A 190 14.34 13.74 5.21
C ARG A 190 13.08 13.12 5.79
N ARG A 191 12.41 13.86 6.68
CA ARG A 191 11.08 13.50 7.21
C ARG A 191 9.97 13.83 6.22
N ALA A 192 8.91 13.02 6.17
CA ALA A 192 7.81 13.11 5.20
C ALA A 192 6.42 13.16 5.83
N THR A 193 5.50 13.98 5.21
CA THR A 193 4.08 14.22 5.58
C THR A 193 3.15 14.31 4.35
N THR A 194 1.83 14.21 4.45
CA THR A 194 0.80 13.77 3.45
C THR A 194 0.19 14.74 2.41
N ARG A 195 -0.35 14.21 1.24
CA ARG A 195 -1.17 14.92 0.20
C ARG A 195 -2.34 14.05 -0.34
N LEU A 196 -3.49 14.66 -0.75
CA LEU A 196 -4.78 13.99 -0.93
C LEU A 196 -5.33 13.85 -2.37
N VAL A 197 -5.05 14.75 -3.31
CA VAL A 197 -5.74 14.80 -4.62
C VAL A 197 -5.41 13.61 -5.53
N PHE A 198 -4.15 13.23 -5.59
CA PHE A 198 -3.68 12.14 -6.45
C PHE A 198 -4.26 10.75 -6.09
N LYS A 199 -4.48 10.48 -4.80
CA LYS A 199 -5.09 9.24 -4.31
C LYS A 199 -6.45 8.95 -4.96
N LYS A 200 -7.27 9.97 -5.20
CA LYS A 200 -8.62 9.81 -5.76
C LYS A 200 -8.57 9.30 -7.20
N VAL A 201 -7.69 9.86 -8.02
CA VAL A 201 -7.52 9.41 -9.41
C VAL A 201 -7.01 7.96 -9.46
N LEU A 202 -6.05 7.61 -8.60
CA LEU A 202 -5.56 6.23 -8.51
C LEU A 202 -6.64 5.23 -8.09
N ALA A 203 -7.55 5.62 -7.20
CA ALA A 203 -8.67 4.76 -6.80
C ALA A 203 -9.61 4.43 -7.98
N LEU A 204 -9.92 5.42 -8.82
CA LEU A 204 -10.72 5.20 -10.04
C LEU A 204 -9.98 4.30 -11.04
N ARG A 205 -8.68 4.50 -11.22
CA ARG A 205 -7.85 3.64 -12.10
C ARG A 205 -7.75 2.21 -11.57
N ALA A 206 -7.67 2.04 -10.25
CA ALA A 206 -7.69 0.72 -9.62
C ALA A 206 -9.01 -0.01 -9.87
N LEU A 207 -10.15 0.71 -9.78
CA LEU A 207 -11.46 0.14 -10.14
C LEU A 207 -11.49 -0.30 -11.61
N ALA A 208 -10.98 0.52 -12.55
CA ALA A 208 -10.90 0.14 -13.96
C ALA A 208 -10.05 -1.12 -14.19
N SER A 209 -8.90 -1.23 -13.51
CA SER A 209 -8.05 -2.43 -13.59
C SER A 209 -8.72 -3.67 -12.98
N LEU A 210 -9.51 -3.49 -11.92
CA LEU A 210 -10.29 -4.58 -11.33
C LEU A 210 -11.47 -5.00 -12.23
N GLU A 211 -12.12 -4.07 -12.93
CA GLU A 211 -13.13 -4.39 -13.96
C GLU A 211 -12.53 -5.30 -15.04
N GLU A 212 -11.35 -4.95 -15.56
CA GLU A 212 -10.65 -5.75 -16.57
C GLU A 212 -10.30 -7.15 -16.04
N ALA A 213 -9.75 -7.22 -14.83
CA ALA A 213 -9.31 -8.48 -14.23
C ALA A 213 -10.47 -9.42 -13.86
N LEU A 214 -11.61 -8.87 -13.43
CA LEU A 214 -12.75 -9.64 -12.92
C LEU A 214 -13.86 -9.84 -13.97
N GLY A 215 -13.80 -9.16 -15.12
CA GLY A 215 -14.86 -9.15 -16.13
C GLY A 215 -16.18 -8.58 -15.61
N LYS A 216 -16.16 -7.73 -14.60
CA LYS A 216 -17.33 -7.21 -13.89
C LYS A 216 -17.26 -5.69 -13.80
N ARG A 217 -18.37 -4.97 -14.05
CA ARG A 217 -18.38 -3.52 -14.08
C ARG A 217 -18.59 -2.91 -12.69
N PHE A 218 -17.69 -2.02 -12.26
CA PHE A 218 -17.73 -1.25 -11.01
C PHE A 218 -17.83 0.26 -11.23
N LEU A 219 -17.19 0.81 -12.30
CA LEU A 219 -17.29 2.21 -12.70
C LEU A 219 -18.56 2.42 -13.54
N THR A 220 -19.71 2.46 -12.88
CA THR A 220 -20.99 2.72 -13.54
C THR A 220 -21.13 4.20 -13.91
N SER A 221 -22.00 4.52 -14.90
CA SER A 221 -22.32 5.92 -15.24
C SER A 221 -22.83 6.70 -14.03
N SER A 222 -23.73 6.07 -13.25
CA SER A 222 -24.26 6.65 -12.02
C SER A 222 -23.18 6.98 -10.98
N LEU A 223 -22.18 6.11 -10.81
CA LEU A 223 -21.04 6.40 -9.92
C LEU A 223 -20.23 7.59 -10.45
N LEU A 224 -19.88 7.60 -11.74
CA LEU A 224 -19.10 8.71 -12.32
C LEU A 224 -19.83 10.04 -12.27
N GLU A 225 -21.16 10.07 -12.51
CA GLU A 225 -22.01 11.26 -12.41
C GLU A 225 -22.13 11.79 -10.96
N SER A 226 -21.94 10.94 -9.95
CA SER A 226 -21.94 11.33 -8.53
C SER A 226 -20.62 11.99 -8.07
N LEU A 227 -19.57 11.94 -8.88
CA LEU A 227 -18.25 12.48 -8.53
C LEU A 227 -18.06 13.92 -9.04
N PRO A 228 -17.17 14.71 -8.42
CA PRO A 228 -16.78 16.01 -8.93
C PRO A 228 -16.30 15.95 -10.39
N GLU A 229 -16.79 16.87 -11.24
CA GLU A 229 -16.50 16.84 -12.67
C GLU A 229 -15.00 16.94 -12.99
N ASP A 230 -14.28 17.80 -12.27
CA ASP A 230 -12.82 17.97 -12.38
C ASP A 230 -12.07 16.67 -12.11
N LEU A 231 -12.50 15.89 -11.12
CA LEU A 231 -11.93 14.59 -10.80
C LEU A 231 -12.14 13.57 -11.94
N VAL A 232 -13.36 13.54 -12.51
CA VAL A 232 -13.68 12.64 -13.64
C VAL A 232 -12.88 13.02 -14.89
N GLN A 233 -12.69 14.31 -15.13
CA GLN A 233 -11.86 14.81 -16.23
C GLN A 233 -10.40 14.41 -16.02
N ASP A 234 -9.83 14.58 -14.82
CA ASP A 234 -8.47 14.16 -14.48
C ASP A 234 -8.29 12.65 -14.62
N PHE A 235 -9.25 11.85 -14.16
CA PHE A 235 -9.23 10.40 -14.34
C PHE A 235 -9.18 10.01 -15.82
N ARG A 236 -10.03 10.59 -16.68
CA ARG A 236 -10.06 10.31 -18.13
C ARG A 236 -8.75 10.71 -18.79
N ARG A 237 -8.25 11.92 -18.50
CA ARG A 237 -6.98 12.44 -19.05
C ARG A 237 -5.80 11.54 -18.73
N ILE A 238 -5.67 11.12 -17.48
CA ILE A 238 -4.57 10.29 -17.00
C ILE A 238 -4.69 8.86 -17.51
N SER A 239 -5.92 8.33 -17.63
CA SER A 239 -6.16 6.99 -18.17
C SER A 239 -5.85 6.87 -19.66
N SER A 240 -5.98 7.95 -20.43
CA SER A 240 -5.63 8.00 -21.85
C SER A 240 -4.14 8.31 -22.10
N SER A 241 -3.40 8.78 -21.11
CA SER A 241 -2.00 9.14 -21.21
C SER A 241 -1.09 7.90 -21.24
N SER A 242 -0.12 7.89 -22.19
CA SER A 242 0.93 6.86 -22.26
C SER A 242 2.02 7.02 -21.20
N ASN A 243 2.11 8.18 -20.55
CA ASN A 243 3.13 8.46 -19.54
C ASN A 243 2.63 8.08 -18.14
N PRO A 244 3.47 7.46 -17.28
CA PRO A 244 3.18 7.31 -15.86
C PRO A 244 3.09 8.69 -15.20
N ILE A 245 2.31 8.76 -14.14
CA ILE A 245 2.15 9.97 -13.32
C ILE A 245 3.38 10.15 -12.42
#